data_7cf91459a3ee586e83efa08e63a956ae
#
_entry.id   7cf91459a3ee586e83efa08e63a956ae
#
_cell.length_a   1.000
_cell.length_b   1.000
_cell.length_c   1.000
_cell.angle_alpha   90.00
_cell.angle_beta   90.00
_cell.angle_gamma   90.00
#
_symmetry.space_group_name_H-M   'P 1'
#
loop_
_entity.id
_entity.type
_entity.pdbx_description
1 polymer ?
#
loop_
_entity_poly.entity_id
_entity_poly.type
_entity_poly.pdbx_seq_one_letter_code
_entity_poly.pdbx_strand_id
1 'polypeptide(L)'
;MLIACQENGNLLNAVEDTVNPLDKFLCPACLEAVRFKKGRIMRPHFAHISLKDCHFYTENESAEHLNLKAALFTWARKSNHAVQVEAYLPKLQQIADLLVEKQIALEVQCSSLSQKRLKERTDSYHQHGYHVLWLLGKKLWLKDSLTNLQKDFLYFSQNMGFYLWELDDKKQELRLKYLIHEDLHGRAQYKVQSFPFGQGSLLTVLRTPFQQQEMTSFLAKEDKNICRYVRQQLYYQQPKWMKLQAELYQAGDNLLTKTASDFYPQVHPVCASSFCQIFQDLTPYYQQFSAYYKKAKNKNLQVLYPPIFYAKIFGSIYDRIGETEEILWQNKEMKLKKNILGI
;
A
#
# COMPACT_ATOMS: atom_id res chain seq x y z
N MET A 1 11.54 21.78 -1.24
CA MET A 1 10.15 22.28 -1.37
C MET A 1 9.94 22.97 -2.72
N LEU A 2 8.74 22.91 -3.25
CA LEU A 2 8.38 23.49 -4.55
C LEU A 2 7.64 24.84 -4.42
N ILE A 3 7.11 25.14 -3.24
CA ILE A 3 6.38 26.37 -2.94
C ILE A 3 7.18 27.25 -1.99
N ALA A 4 7.17 28.57 -2.24
CA ALA A 4 7.65 29.58 -1.31
C ALA A 4 6.74 30.80 -1.33
N CYS A 5 6.79 31.62 -0.28
CA CYS A 5 6.07 32.87 -0.17
C CYS A 5 7.02 34.04 -0.41
N GLN A 6 6.62 35.04 -1.19
CA GLN A 6 7.31 36.32 -1.29
C GLN A 6 6.96 37.22 -0.11
N GLU A 7 7.75 38.24 0.14
CA GLU A 7 7.51 39.24 1.21
C GLU A 7 6.12 39.92 1.10
N ASN A 8 5.56 40.03 -0.10
CA ASN A 8 4.20 40.57 -0.35
C ASN A 8 3.07 39.55 -0.08
N GLY A 9 3.39 38.32 0.37
CA GLY A 9 2.42 37.25 0.64
C GLY A 9 2.05 36.36 -0.56
N ASN A 10 2.55 36.66 -1.75
CA ASN A 10 2.27 35.83 -2.93
C ASN A 10 3.02 34.49 -2.86
N LEU A 11 2.30 33.40 -3.15
CA LEU A 11 2.89 32.08 -3.26
C LEU A 11 3.47 31.88 -4.66
N LEU A 12 4.71 31.40 -4.72
CA LEU A 12 5.37 31.00 -5.95
C LEU A 12 5.55 29.49 -6.00
N ASN A 13 5.23 28.91 -7.15
CA ASN A 13 5.38 27.50 -7.45
C ASN A 13 6.56 27.29 -8.43
N ALA A 14 7.65 26.71 -7.96
CA ALA A 14 8.84 26.46 -8.79
C ALA A 14 8.60 25.51 -9.98
N VAL A 15 7.40 24.90 -10.10
CA VAL A 15 7.03 24.05 -11.24
C VAL A 15 6.45 24.88 -12.39
N GLU A 16 5.69 25.93 -12.09
CA GLU A 16 4.95 26.75 -13.08
C GLU A 16 5.50 28.15 -13.22
N ASP A 17 5.98 28.75 -12.12
CA ASP A 17 6.31 30.18 -12.10
C ASP A 17 7.77 30.44 -12.49
N THR A 18 7.99 31.60 -13.09
CA THR A 18 9.35 32.12 -13.30
C THR A 18 9.82 32.78 -12.02
N VAL A 19 10.82 32.17 -11.38
CA VAL A 19 11.39 32.64 -10.12
C VAL A 19 12.66 33.45 -10.37
N ASN A 20 12.69 34.72 -9.87
CA ASN A 20 13.92 35.50 -9.84
C ASN A 20 14.77 35.08 -8.61
N PRO A 21 16.00 34.52 -8.80
CA PRO A 21 16.82 34.03 -7.69
C PRO A 21 17.26 35.10 -6.68
N LEU A 22 17.16 36.38 -7.05
CA LEU A 22 17.57 37.51 -6.21
C LEU A 22 16.49 37.96 -5.23
N ASP A 23 15.26 37.49 -5.42
CA ASP A 23 14.16 37.83 -4.52
C ASP A 23 14.31 37.09 -3.18
N LYS A 24 13.70 37.65 -2.16
CA LYS A 24 13.60 37.03 -0.85
C LYS A 24 12.37 36.15 -0.77
N PHE A 25 12.56 34.95 -0.22
CA PHE A 25 11.51 33.96 -0.10
C PHE A 25 11.39 33.44 1.33
N LEU A 26 10.18 33.14 1.75
CA LEU A 26 9.84 32.58 3.04
C LEU A 26 9.16 31.21 2.86
N CYS A 27 9.34 30.32 3.83
CA CYS A 27 8.58 29.09 3.92
C CYS A 27 7.12 29.39 4.25
N PRO A 28 6.12 28.89 3.49
CA PRO A 28 4.71 29.18 3.78
C PRO A 28 4.21 28.65 5.12
N ALA A 29 4.91 27.66 5.70
CA ALA A 29 4.49 27.01 6.94
C ALA A 29 5.14 27.58 8.21
N CYS A 30 6.45 27.90 8.19
CA CYS A 30 7.17 28.43 9.35
C CYS A 30 7.60 29.89 9.21
N LEU A 31 7.43 30.49 8.04
CA LEU A 31 7.82 31.86 7.69
C LEU A 31 9.33 32.13 7.77
N GLU A 32 10.14 31.09 7.95
CA GLU A 32 11.61 31.20 7.90
C GLU A 32 12.13 31.41 6.48
N ALA A 33 13.31 32.03 6.38
CA ALA A 33 13.93 32.35 5.11
C ALA A 33 14.32 31.09 4.33
N VAL A 34 13.96 31.07 3.05
CA VAL A 34 14.35 30.04 2.11
C VAL A 34 15.05 30.67 0.90
N ARG A 35 15.92 29.89 0.25
CA ARG A 35 16.59 30.32 -0.99
C ARG A 35 16.18 29.46 -2.16
N PHE A 36 16.02 30.08 -3.31
CA PHE A 36 15.80 29.37 -4.57
C PHE A 36 17.09 28.70 -5.03
N LYS A 37 17.02 27.43 -5.36
CA LYS A 37 18.11 26.64 -5.90
C LYS A 37 17.75 26.14 -7.30
N LYS A 38 18.63 26.41 -8.26
CA LYS A 38 18.51 25.94 -9.64
C LYS A 38 19.85 25.34 -10.05
N GLY A 39 19.95 24.01 -10.02
CA GLY A 39 21.17 23.27 -10.33
C GLY A 39 21.01 22.32 -11.51
N ARG A 40 22.09 21.61 -11.88
CA ARG A 40 22.09 20.63 -12.97
C ARG A 40 21.51 19.26 -12.57
N ILE A 41 21.54 18.93 -11.27
CA ILE A 41 21.19 17.60 -10.75
C ILE A 41 19.77 17.55 -10.23
N MET A 42 19.32 18.61 -9.56
CA MET A 42 17.99 18.72 -8.99
C MET A 42 17.21 19.77 -9.76
N ARG A 43 15.90 19.53 -9.90
CA ARG A 43 14.99 20.53 -10.44
C ARG A 43 15.02 21.81 -9.62
N PRO A 44 14.57 22.96 -10.19
CA PRO A 44 14.40 24.19 -9.44
C PRO A 44 13.52 23.97 -8.21
N HIS A 45 13.97 24.44 -7.05
CA HIS A 45 13.27 24.26 -5.78
C HIS A 45 13.72 25.31 -4.75
N PHE A 46 12.95 25.46 -3.70
CA PHE A 46 13.32 26.28 -2.53
C PHE A 46 13.91 25.38 -1.44
N ALA A 47 14.85 25.90 -0.68
CA ALA A 47 15.46 25.20 0.45
C ALA A 47 15.66 26.16 1.62
N HIS A 48 15.33 25.73 2.84
CA HIS A 48 15.62 26.49 4.04
C HIS A 48 17.11 26.85 4.13
N ILE A 49 17.39 28.04 4.62
CA ILE A 49 18.76 28.48 4.96
C ILE A 49 19.20 27.77 6.25
N SER A 50 18.27 27.67 7.23
CA SER A 50 18.43 26.88 8.46
C SER A 50 17.18 26.03 8.68
N LEU A 51 17.35 24.76 9.05
CA LEU A 51 16.24 23.85 9.36
C LEU A 51 15.86 23.85 10.86
N LYS A 52 16.58 24.60 11.70
CA LYS A 52 16.45 24.49 13.17
C LYS A 52 15.04 24.80 13.67
N ASP A 53 14.31 25.68 12.98
CA ASP A 53 13.05 26.23 13.44
C ASP A 53 11.84 25.75 12.60
N CYS A 54 12.05 24.88 11.61
CA CYS A 54 10.99 24.34 10.80
C CYS A 54 10.59 22.93 11.21
N HIS A 55 9.45 22.79 11.87
CA HIS A 55 8.90 21.50 12.28
C HIS A 55 8.20 20.72 11.14
N PHE A 56 7.94 21.38 10.01
CA PHE A 56 7.22 20.79 8.87
C PHE A 56 8.14 20.12 7.86
N TYR A 57 9.31 20.69 7.60
CA TYR A 57 10.32 20.16 6.69
C TYR A 57 11.55 19.71 7.49
N THR A 58 11.45 18.54 8.11
CA THR A 58 12.50 18.01 9.00
C THR A 58 13.65 17.33 8.24
N GLU A 59 13.46 17.03 6.96
CA GLU A 59 14.44 16.33 6.13
C GLU A 59 14.63 17.03 4.78
N ASN A 60 15.84 16.93 4.22
CA ASN A 60 16.10 17.38 2.87
C ASN A 60 15.40 16.48 1.85
N GLU A 61 14.55 17.05 1.03
CA GLU A 61 13.86 16.31 -0.03
C GLU A 61 14.86 15.81 -1.08
N SER A 62 14.71 14.53 -1.45
CA SER A 62 15.51 13.95 -2.53
C SER A 62 15.10 14.50 -3.90
N ALA A 63 16.00 14.40 -4.90
CA ALA A 63 15.66 14.74 -6.28
C ALA A 63 14.49 13.93 -6.80
N GLU A 64 14.41 12.63 -6.46
CA GLU A 64 13.28 11.76 -6.80
C GLU A 64 11.95 12.30 -6.25
N HIS A 65 11.91 12.69 -4.97
CA HIS A 65 10.70 13.21 -4.33
C HIS A 65 10.18 14.48 -5.01
N LEU A 66 11.07 15.45 -5.25
CA LEU A 66 10.75 16.70 -5.95
C LEU A 66 10.24 16.44 -7.38
N ASN A 67 10.88 15.53 -8.12
CA ASN A 67 10.51 15.18 -9.48
C ASN A 67 9.12 14.56 -9.52
N LEU A 68 8.85 13.60 -8.65
CA LEU A 68 7.57 12.88 -8.58
C LEU A 68 6.42 13.81 -8.19
N LYS A 69 6.61 14.69 -7.19
CA LYS A 69 5.60 15.70 -6.84
C LYS A 69 5.25 16.59 -8.04
N ALA A 70 6.26 17.06 -8.74
CA ALA A 70 6.04 17.93 -9.88
C ALA A 70 5.41 17.20 -11.09
N ALA A 71 5.77 15.93 -11.32
CA ALA A 71 5.15 15.12 -12.38
C ALA A 71 3.65 14.91 -12.10
N LEU A 72 3.30 14.54 -10.86
CA LEU A 72 1.91 14.38 -10.44
C LEU A 72 1.13 15.70 -10.49
N PHE A 73 1.72 16.80 -10.05
CA PHE A 73 1.13 18.13 -10.15
C PHE A 73 0.82 18.49 -11.60
N THR A 74 1.80 18.31 -12.50
CA THR A 74 1.62 18.59 -13.92
C THR A 74 0.54 17.68 -14.54
N TRP A 75 0.49 16.40 -14.14
CA TRP A 75 -0.53 15.47 -14.60
C TRP A 75 -1.94 15.88 -14.13
N ALA A 76 -2.10 16.21 -12.85
CA ALA A 76 -3.37 16.69 -12.32
C ALA A 76 -3.86 17.97 -13.04
N ARG A 77 -2.96 18.93 -13.26
CA ARG A 77 -3.25 20.19 -13.99
C ARG A 77 -3.69 19.91 -15.43
N LYS A 78 -2.96 19.05 -16.16
CA LYS A 78 -3.32 18.65 -17.54
C LYS A 78 -4.66 17.93 -17.59
N SER A 79 -5.08 17.30 -16.51
CA SER A 79 -6.38 16.63 -16.38
C SER A 79 -7.49 17.58 -15.92
N ASN A 80 -7.25 18.90 -15.88
CA ASN A 80 -8.18 19.93 -15.42
C ASN A 80 -8.63 19.76 -13.95
N HIS A 81 -7.80 19.14 -13.09
CA HIS A 81 -8.09 19.06 -11.66
C HIS A 81 -7.56 20.28 -10.93
N ALA A 82 -8.34 20.74 -9.94
CA ALA A 82 -7.85 21.71 -8.96
C ALA A 82 -6.78 21.03 -8.11
N VAL A 83 -5.53 21.50 -8.18
CA VAL A 83 -4.40 20.91 -7.44
C VAL A 83 -3.51 21.98 -6.83
N GLN A 84 -3.09 21.72 -5.60
CA GLN A 84 -2.07 22.50 -4.90
C GLN A 84 -0.92 21.56 -4.55
N VAL A 85 0.32 21.97 -4.86
CA VAL A 85 1.52 21.26 -4.41
C VAL A 85 1.97 21.83 -3.08
N GLU A 86 2.42 20.95 -2.16
CA GLU A 86 2.84 21.31 -0.80
C GLU A 86 1.79 22.17 -0.06
N ALA A 87 0.54 21.69 -0.09
CA ALA A 87 -0.58 22.36 0.52
C ALA A 87 -0.49 22.29 2.05
N TYR A 88 -0.30 23.46 2.70
CA TYR A 88 -0.35 23.54 4.15
C TYR A 88 -1.79 23.43 4.65
N LEU A 89 -2.03 22.49 5.55
CA LEU A 89 -3.33 22.22 6.18
C LEU A 89 -3.28 22.64 7.66
N PRO A 90 -3.69 23.87 8.02
CA PRO A 90 -3.47 24.43 9.36
C PRO A 90 -4.11 23.60 10.48
N LYS A 91 -5.31 23.05 10.24
CA LYS A 91 -6.04 22.25 11.24
C LYS A 91 -5.32 20.96 11.61
N LEU A 92 -4.58 20.39 10.67
CA LEU A 92 -3.80 19.17 10.85
C LEU A 92 -2.36 19.44 11.26
N GLN A 93 -1.91 20.69 11.08
CA GLN A 93 -0.49 21.06 11.16
C GLN A 93 0.39 20.15 10.27
N GLN A 94 -0.09 19.88 9.07
CA GLN A 94 0.59 19.02 8.08
C GLN A 94 0.66 19.72 6.73
N ILE A 95 1.65 19.31 5.94
CA ILE A 95 1.77 19.69 4.53
C ILE A 95 1.50 18.43 3.72
N ALA A 96 0.46 18.48 2.86
CA ALA A 96 0.22 17.45 1.87
C ALA A 96 1.15 17.68 0.68
N ASP A 97 1.81 16.65 0.16
CA ASP A 97 2.65 16.78 -1.04
C ASP A 97 1.86 17.31 -2.22
N LEU A 98 0.64 16.78 -2.44
CA LEU A 98 -0.36 17.38 -3.33
C LEU A 98 -1.75 17.30 -2.69
N LEU A 99 -2.53 18.36 -2.84
CA LEU A 99 -3.94 18.39 -2.49
C LEU A 99 -4.76 18.56 -3.76
N VAL A 100 -5.52 17.52 -4.13
CA VAL A 100 -6.35 17.48 -5.34
C VAL A 100 -7.82 17.64 -4.95
N GLU A 101 -8.57 18.46 -5.70
CA GLU A 101 -10.00 18.76 -5.47
C GLU A 101 -10.31 19.16 -4.01
N LYS A 102 -9.35 19.78 -3.32
CA LYS A 102 -9.43 20.22 -1.92
C LYS A 102 -9.69 19.12 -0.88
N GLN A 103 -9.75 17.85 -1.27
CA GLN A 103 -10.11 16.74 -0.39
C GLN A 103 -9.18 15.54 -0.49
N ILE A 104 -8.47 15.36 -1.59
CA ILE A 104 -7.63 14.19 -1.83
C ILE A 104 -6.17 14.59 -1.63
N ALA A 105 -5.56 14.13 -0.55
CA ALA A 105 -4.14 14.28 -0.28
C ALA A 105 -3.37 13.14 -0.95
N LEU A 106 -2.45 13.47 -1.86
CA LEU A 106 -1.50 12.51 -2.41
C LEU A 106 -0.17 12.71 -1.70
N GLU A 107 0.31 11.68 -1.03
CA GLU A 107 1.57 11.66 -0.29
C GLU A 107 2.61 10.84 -1.06
N VAL A 108 3.71 11.43 -1.43
CA VAL A 108 4.81 10.79 -2.16
C VAL A 108 5.86 10.32 -1.16
N GLN A 109 5.88 9.05 -0.83
CA GLN A 109 6.80 8.52 0.17
C GLN A 109 8.05 7.90 -0.49
N CYS A 110 9.18 8.58 -0.43
CA CYS A 110 10.45 8.12 -1.00
C CYS A 110 11.45 7.56 0.02
N SER A 111 11.24 7.77 1.31
CA SER A 111 12.10 7.31 2.40
C SER A 111 11.33 6.45 3.40
N SER A 112 12.04 5.68 4.21
CA SER A 112 11.42 4.91 5.29
C SER A 112 10.83 5.84 6.34
N LEU A 113 9.73 5.43 6.91
CA LEU A 113 8.97 6.15 7.92
C LEU A 113 8.54 5.14 8.99
N SER A 114 8.41 5.54 10.25
CA SER A 114 7.92 4.64 11.28
C SER A 114 6.43 4.34 11.10
N GLN A 115 6.01 3.10 11.39
CA GLN A 115 4.59 2.70 11.32
C GLN A 115 3.70 3.62 12.17
N LYS A 116 4.18 4.01 13.36
CA LYS A 116 3.48 4.95 14.24
C LYS A 116 3.20 6.28 13.53
N ARG A 117 4.24 6.89 12.90
CA ARG A 117 4.09 8.17 12.19
C ARG A 117 3.20 8.06 10.96
N LEU A 118 3.28 6.93 10.22
CA LEU A 118 2.38 6.66 9.11
C LEU A 118 0.91 6.65 9.57
N LYS A 119 0.65 5.90 10.65
CA LYS A 119 -0.70 5.80 11.22
C LYS A 119 -1.20 7.16 11.72
N GLU A 120 -0.40 7.88 12.51
CA GLU A 120 -0.77 9.21 13.02
C GLU A 120 -1.12 10.18 11.89
N ARG A 121 -0.32 10.21 10.82
CA ARG A 121 -0.59 11.07 9.66
C ARG A 121 -1.87 10.66 8.92
N THR A 122 -2.06 9.36 8.69
CA THR A 122 -3.26 8.83 8.03
C THR A 122 -4.51 9.13 8.84
N ASP A 123 -4.49 8.84 10.14
CA ASP A 123 -5.61 9.08 11.04
C ASP A 123 -5.96 10.58 11.10
N SER A 124 -4.95 11.47 11.12
CA SER A 124 -5.14 12.91 11.11
C SER A 124 -5.86 13.38 9.84
N TYR A 125 -5.48 12.88 8.66
CA TYR A 125 -6.19 13.18 7.41
C TYR A 125 -7.66 12.77 7.49
N HIS A 126 -7.93 11.54 7.89
CA HIS A 126 -9.30 11.00 7.94
C HIS A 126 -10.19 11.73 8.96
N GLN A 127 -9.67 12.04 10.15
CA GLN A 127 -10.40 12.78 11.19
C GLN A 127 -10.84 14.17 10.74
N HIS A 128 -10.12 14.77 9.78
CA HIS A 128 -10.45 16.09 9.22
C HIS A 128 -11.13 16.02 7.84
N GLY A 129 -11.59 14.83 7.43
CA GLY A 129 -12.37 14.65 6.21
C GLY A 129 -11.56 14.63 4.91
N TYR A 130 -10.24 14.40 4.98
CA TYR A 130 -9.40 14.22 3.80
C TYR A 130 -9.23 12.73 3.47
N HIS A 131 -9.17 12.43 2.19
CA HIS A 131 -8.79 11.12 1.68
C HIS A 131 -7.29 11.13 1.36
N VAL A 132 -6.50 10.33 2.05
CA VAL A 132 -5.07 10.24 1.78
C VAL A 132 -4.74 9.03 0.92
N LEU A 133 -3.87 9.22 -0.09
CA LEU A 133 -3.28 8.17 -0.90
C LEU A 133 -1.76 8.26 -0.82
N TRP A 134 -1.15 7.19 -0.32
CA TRP A 134 0.30 7.04 -0.24
C TRP A 134 0.84 6.40 -1.52
N LEU A 135 1.76 7.10 -2.18
CA LEU A 135 2.39 6.70 -3.42
C LEU A 135 3.88 6.46 -3.18
N LEU A 136 4.34 5.24 -3.39
CA LEU A 136 5.64 4.79 -2.92
C LEU A 136 6.75 5.02 -3.96
N GLY A 137 7.80 5.75 -3.58
CA GLY A 137 9.02 5.91 -4.37
C GLY A 137 9.90 4.65 -4.34
N LYS A 138 10.96 4.65 -5.12
CA LYS A 138 11.80 3.49 -5.46
C LYS A 138 12.32 2.70 -4.26
N LYS A 139 12.67 3.35 -3.16
CA LYS A 139 13.20 2.66 -1.96
C LYS A 139 12.16 1.77 -1.28
N LEU A 140 10.87 2.09 -1.46
CA LEU A 140 9.74 1.41 -0.83
C LEU A 140 8.97 0.49 -1.80
N TRP A 141 9.45 0.28 -3.02
CA TRP A 141 8.80 -0.63 -3.96
C TRP A 141 8.74 -2.06 -3.41
N LEU A 142 7.61 -2.69 -3.60
CA LEU A 142 7.43 -4.11 -3.31
C LEU A 142 8.33 -4.93 -4.24
N LYS A 143 9.19 -5.75 -3.65
CA LYS A 143 10.09 -6.67 -4.34
C LYS A 143 9.59 -8.11 -4.12
N ASP A 144 10.43 -8.93 -3.48
CA ASP A 144 10.14 -10.35 -3.29
C ASP A 144 9.23 -10.63 -2.09
N SER A 145 9.22 -9.76 -1.09
CA SER A 145 8.42 -9.93 0.13
C SER A 145 7.91 -8.57 0.66
N LEU A 146 6.82 -8.61 1.42
CA LEU A 146 6.27 -7.45 2.10
C LEU A 146 6.98 -7.23 3.44
N THR A 147 7.50 -6.03 3.64
CA THR A 147 7.89 -5.55 4.98
C THR A 147 6.65 -5.14 5.79
N ASN A 148 6.77 -5.07 7.11
CA ASN A 148 5.66 -4.59 7.95
C ASN A 148 5.21 -3.18 7.56
N LEU A 149 6.15 -2.29 7.24
CA LEU A 149 5.82 -0.94 6.75
C LEU A 149 5.04 -0.98 5.43
N GLN A 150 5.40 -1.88 4.50
CA GLN A 150 4.65 -2.01 3.24
C GLN A 150 3.25 -2.58 3.46
N LYS A 151 3.05 -3.46 4.46
CA LYS A 151 1.71 -3.94 4.85
C LYS A 151 0.83 -2.78 5.33
N ASP A 152 1.39 -1.79 6.00
CA ASP A 152 0.66 -0.59 6.43
C ASP A 152 0.33 0.39 5.28
N PHE A 153 1.02 0.28 4.14
CA PHE A 153 0.67 1.02 2.91
C PHE A 153 -0.32 0.29 2.02
N LEU A 154 -0.70 -0.95 2.33
CA LEU A 154 -1.67 -1.69 1.53
C LEU A 154 -3.07 -1.09 1.65
N TYR A 155 -3.72 -1.00 0.51
CA TYR A 155 -5.15 -0.75 0.36
C TYR A 155 -5.85 -2.04 -0.02
N PHE A 156 -7.18 -2.03 0.05
CA PHE A 156 -8.00 -3.16 -0.34
C PHE A 156 -9.23 -2.72 -1.14
N SER A 157 -9.55 -3.47 -2.19
CA SER A 157 -10.80 -3.33 -2.93
C SER A 157 -11.36 -4.69 -3.33
N GLN A 158 -12.68 -4.78 -3.53
CA GLN A 158 -13.33 -6.00 -3.99
C GLN A 158 -12.88 -6.43 -5.40
N ASN A 159 -12.52 -5.47 -6.26
CA ASN A 159 -12.12 -5.74 -7.64
C ASN A 159 -10.65 -6.16 -7.78
N MET A 160 -9.78 -5.73 -6.88
CA MET A 160 -8.33 -5.92 -7.04
C MET A 160 -7.64 -6.56 -5.83
N GLY A 161 -8.37 -6.88 -4.74
CA GLY A 161 -7.79 -7.41 -3.52
C GLY A 161 -6.86 -6.40 -2.84
N PHE A 162 -5.82 -6.89 -2.21
CA PHE A 162 -4.76 -6.03 -1.67
C PHE A 162 -3.98 -5.38 -2.80
N TYR A 163 -3.75 -4.08 -2.69
CA TYR A 163 -3.01 -3.31 -3.68
C TYR A 163 -2.18 -2.19 -3.06
N LEU A 164 -1.19 -1.70 -3.80
CA LEU A 164 -0.42 -0.51 -3.48
C LEU A 164 -0.01 0.23 -4.76
N TRP A 165 0.33 1.50 -4.60
CA TRP A 165 0.78 2.36 -5.66
C TRP A 165 2.27 2.64 -5.58
N GLU A 166 2.98 2.54 -6.70
CA GLU A 166 4.40 2.86 -6.82
C GLU A 166 4.63 3.89 -7.92
N LEU A 167 5.55 4.81 -7.67
CA LEU A 167 5.97 5.83 -8.61
C LEU A 167 7.36 5.53 -9.15
N ASP A 168 7.53 5.57 -10.46
CA ASP A 168 8.81 5.42 -11.12
C ASP A 168 9.23 6.70 -11.83
N ASP A 169 10.13 7.49 -11.19
CA ASP A 169 10.65 8.74 -11.74
C ASP A 169 11.44 8.52 -13.05
N LYS A 170 12.14 7.38 -13.19
CA LYS A 170 12.93 7.10 -14.39
C LYS A 170 12.09 6.72 -15.59
N LYS A 171 11.06 5.87 -15.38
CA LYS A 171 10.16 5.45 -16.43
C LYS A 171 8.98 6.42 -16.64
N GLN A 172 8.84 7.41 -15.76
CA GLN A 172 7.73 8.36 -15.77
C GLN A 172 6.37 7.65 -15.77
N GLU A 173 6.19 6.71 -14.83
CA GLU A 173 4.97 5.91 -14.72
C GLU A 173 4.50 5.76 -13.26
N LEU A 174 3.19 5.63 -13.08
CA LEU A 174 2.53 5.18 -11.88
C LEU A 174 2.20 3.70 -12.04
N ARG A 175 2.58 2.86 -11.08
CA ARG A 175 2.33 1.42 -11.09
C ARG A 175 1.35 1.04 -10.01
N LEU A 176 0.35 0.26 -10.38
CA LEU A 176 -0.57 -0.41 -9.48
C LEU A 176 -0.14 -1.86 -9.35
N LYS A 177 0.32 -2.26 -8.15
CA LYS A 177 0.50 -3.66 -7.79
C LYS A 177 -0.76 -4.13 -7.10
N TYR A 178 -1.36 -5.22 -7.57
CA TYR A 178 -2.68 -5.67 -7.11
C TYR A 178 -2.79 -7.20 -7.08
N LEU A 179 -3.85 -7.72 -6.50
CA LEU A 179 -3.99 -9.13 -6.13
C LEU A 179 -2.78 -9.63 -5.35
N ILE A 180 -2.31 -8.81 -4.42
CA ILE A 180 -1.12 -9.11 -3.63
C ILE A 180 -1.45 -10.22 -2.65
N HIS A 181 -0.67 -11.30 -2.70
CA HIS A 181 -0.75 -12.47 -1.83
C HIS A 181 0.64 -12.82 -1.33
N GLU A 182 0.72 -13.63 -0.28
CA GLU A 182 1.98 -14.17 0.25
C GLU A 182 2.00 -15.70 0.14
N ASP A 183 3.12 -16.27 -0.29
CA ASP A 183 3.34 -17.72 -0.24
C ASP A 183 3.82 -18.18 1.15
N LEU A 184 3.96 -19.47 1.33
CA LEU A 184 4.41 -20.06 2.61
C LEU A 184 5.85 -19.68 2.99
N HIS A 185 6.64 -19.20 2.03
CA HIS A 185 7.98 -18.63 2.26
C HIS A 185 7.94 -17.16 2.67
N GLY A 186 6.78 -16.51 2.62
CA GLY A 186 6.61 -15.06 2.83
C GLY A 186 6.96 -14.22 1.59
N ARG A 187 7.02 -14.84 0.40
CA ARG A 187 7.25 -14.11 -0.84
C ARG A 187 5.93 -13.58 -1.39
N ALA A 188 5.97 -12.36 -1.86
CA ALA A 188 4.81 -11.71 -2.46
C ALA A 188 4.56 -12.18 -3.89
N GLN A 189 3.30 -12.47 -4.22
CA GLN A 189 2.81 -12.73 -5.56
C GLN A 189 1.75 -11.70 -5.91
N TYR A 190 1.84 -11.09 -7.09
CA TYR A 190 0.96 -9.98 -7.47
C TYR A 190 0.94 -9.78 -8.99
N LYS A 191 -0.04 -9.01 -9.45
CA LYS A 191 -0.08 -8.44 -10.82
C LYS A 191 0.36 -6.99 -10.79
N VAL A 192 0.80 -6.49 -11.95
CA VAL A 192 1.22 -5.09 -12.13
C VAL A 192 0.49 -4.49 -13.33
N GLN A 193 -0.01 -3.28 -13.14
CA GLN A 193 -0.52 -2.43 -14.22
C GLN A 193 0.21 -1.09 -14.16
N SER A 194 0.72 -0.61 -15.29
CA SER A 194 1.47 0.65 -15.40
C SER A 194 0.68 1.69 -16.16
N PHE A 195 0.80 2.94 -15.72
CA PHE A 195 0.15 4.10 -16.28
C PHE A 195 1.21 5.18 -16.52
N PRO A 196 1.58 5.50 -17.76
CA PRO A 196 2.49 6.60 -18.07
C PRO A 196 1.97 7.92 -17.53
N PHE A 197 2.85 8.74 -16.96
CA PHE A 197 2.47 10.06 -16.45
C PHE A 197 1.86 10.93 -17.55
N GLY A 198 0.75 11.57 -17.23
CA GLY A 198 0.02 12.42 -18.16
C GLY A 198 -0.88 11.68 -19.17
N GLN A 199 -0.95 10.35 -19.11
CA GLN A 199 -1.89 9.57 -19.90
C GLN A 199 -3.24 9.44 -19.20
N GLY A 200 -4.27 10.03 -19.76
CA GLY A 200 -5.60 10.06 -19.16
C GLY A 200 -5.70 10.97 -17.92
N SER A 201 -6.83 10.93 -17.24
CA SER A 201 -7.04 11.69 -16.01
C SER A 201 -6.40 11.01 -14.81
N LEU A 202 -5.61 11.75 -14.00
CA LEU A 202 -4.97 11.24 -12.80
C LEU A 202 -5.98 10.59 -11.83
N LEU A 203 -7.08 11.27 -11.54
CA LEU A 203 -8.10 10.73 -10.62
C LEU A 203 -8.79 9.48 -11.18
N THR A 204 -9.02 9.41 -12.48
CA THR A 204 -9.57 8.20 -13.12
C THR A 204 -8.61 7.02 -12.94
N VAL A 205 -7.31 7.24 -13.15
CA VAL A 205 -6.29 6.21 -12.92
C VAL A 205 -6.25 5.78 -11.45
N LEU A 206 -6.23 6.71 -10.51
CA LEU A 206 -6.21 6.40 -9.07
C LEU A 206 -7.48 5.68 -8.59
N ARG A 207 -8.61 5.83 -9.31
CA ARG A 207 -9.85 5.10 -9.04
C ARG A 207 -9.93 3.72 -9.68
N THR A 208 -8.92 3.31 -10.45
CA THR A 208 -8.86 1.98 -11.09
C THR A 208 -9.24 0.82 -10.15
N PRO A 209 -8.79 0.75 -8.87
CA PRO A 209 -9.14 -0.35 -7.99
C PRO A 209 -10.64 -0.47 -7.65
N PHE A 210 -11.42 0.60 -7.86
CA PHE A 210 -12.85 0.66 -7.55
C PHE A 210 -13.74 0.62 -8.79
N GLN A 211 -13.15 0.67 -9.99
CA GLN A 211 -13.91 0.60 -11.24
C GLN A 211 -14.27 -0.85 -11.54
N GLN A 212 -15.44 -1.06 -12.15
CA GLN A 212 -15.83 -2.36 -12.65
C GLN A 212 -14.88 -2.75 -13.79
N GLN A 213 -14.26 -3.91 -13.68
CA GLN A 213 -13.31 -4.44 -14.65
C GLN A 213 -13.62 -5.90 -14.97
N GLU A 214 -13.08 -6.37 -16.08
CA GLU A 214 -13.05 -7.80 -16.36
C GLU A 214 -12.30 -8.52 -15.22
N MET A 215 -12.85 -9.66 -14.81
CA MET A 215 -12.30 -10.43 -13.73
C MET A 215 -10.94 -10.99 -14.12
N THR A 216 -9.89 -10.44 -13.52
CA THR A 216 -8.53 -10.91 -13.76
C THR A 216 -8.13 -11.98 -12.74
N SER A 217 -7.43 -13.00 -13.22
CA SER A 217 -6.84 -14.01 -12.34
C SER A 217 -5.39 -14.27 -12.73
N PHE A 218 -4.65 -14.98 -11.91
CA PHE A 218 -3.35 -15.50 -12.28
C PHE A 218 -3.04 -16.81 -11.56
N LEU A 219 -2.21 -17.63 -12.19
CA LEU A 219 -1.73 -18.87 -11.63
C LEU A 219 -0.70 -18.59 -10.54
N ALA A 220 -0.97 -19.06 -9.32
CA ALA A 220 -0.02 -18.96 -8.22
C ALA A 220 1.20 -19.86 -8.50
N LYS A 221 2.37 -19.36 -8.12
CA LYS A 221 3.60 -20.15 -8.17
C LYS A 221 3.63 -21.06 -6.93
N GLU A 222 3.53 -22.35 -7.18
CA GLU A 222 3.63 -23.37 -6.13
C GLU A 222 5.06 -23.86 -5.96
N ASP A 223 5.43 -24.18 -4.72
CA ASP A 223 6.67 -24.90 -4.43
C ASP A 223 6.40 -26.40 -4.30
N LYS A 224 6.83 -27.16 -5.29
CA LYS A 224 6.77 -28.63 -5.25
C LYS A 224 7.65 -29.24 -4.16
N ASN A 225 8.63 -28.51 -3.66
CA ASN A 225 9.56 -28.93 -2.61
C ASN A 225 9.18 -28.40 -1.22
N ILE A 226 7.95 -27.93 -1.03
CA ILE A 226 7.49 -27.34 0.23
C ILE A 226 7.78 -28.18 1.46
N CYS A 227 7.63 -29.51 1.36
CA CYS A 227 7.95 -30.43 2.46
C CYS A 227 9.44 -30.39 2.84
N ARG A 228 10.35 -30.23 1.86
CA ARG A 228 11.79 -30.08 2.14
C ARG A 228 12.05 -28.74 2.84
N TYR A 229 11.43 -27.68 2.37
CA TYR A 229 11.51 -26.35 2.99
C TYR A 229 11.04 -26.40 4.46
N VAL A 230 9.88 -26.98 4.73
CA VAL A 230 9.33 -27.11 6.08
C VAL A 230 10.26 -27.89 7.01
N ARG A 231 10.81 -29.04 6.56
CA ARG A 231 11.81 -29.80 7.33
C ARG A 231 13.04 -28.96 7.66
N GLN A 232 13.53 -28.16 6.70
CA GLN A 232 14.65 -27.25 6.90
C GLN A 232 14.31 -26.14 7.91
N GLN A 233 13.11 -25.55 7.86
CA GLN A 233 12.66 -24.56 8.82
C GLN A 233 12.57 -25.13 10.25
N LEU A 234 12.07 -26.35 10.39
CA LEU A 234 12.04 -27.05 11.68
C LEU A 234 13.45 -27.38 12.20
N TYR A 235 14.34 -27.83 11.31
CA TYR A 235 15.74 -28.08 11.67
C TYR A 235 16.45 -26.84 12.22
N TYR A 236 16.22 -25.68 11.58
CA TYR A 236 16.75 -24.38 12.05
C TYR A 236 15.87 -23.72 13.13
N GLN A 237 14.92 -24.44 13.69
CA GLN A 237 14.06 -23.99 14.80
C GLN A 237 13.40 -22.62 14.56
N GLN A 238 12.97 -22.39 13.31
CA GLN A 238 12.32 -21.12 12.97
C GLN A 238 11.01 -20.95 13.76
N PRO A 239 10.83 -19.85 14.52
CA PRO A 239 9.76 -19.71 15.50
C PRO A 239 8.35 -19.97 14.94
N LYS A 240 8.06 -19.47 13.72
CA LYS A 240 6.78 -19.69 13.03
C LYS A 240 6.47 -21.18 12.87
N TRP A 241 7.44 -21.95 12.37
CA TRP A 241 7.27 -23.36 12.06
C TRP A 241 7.30 -24.24 13.32
N MET A 242 8.09 -23.85 14.34
CA MET A 242 8.09 -24.53 15.63
C MET A 242 6.76 -24.37 16.36
N LYS A 243 6.20 -23.17 16.33
CA LYS A 243 4.86 -22.92 16.89
C LYS A 243 3.80 -23.79 16.20
N LEU A 244 3.80 -23.77 14.87
CA LEU A 244 2.89 -24.58 14.06
C LEU A 244 3.02 -26.09 14.36
N GLN A 245 4.25 -26.59 14.48
CA GLN A 245 4.52 -27.99 14.84
C GLN A 245 3.95 -28.34 16.21
N ALA A 246 4.12 -27.45 17.20
CA ALA A 246 3.58 -27.67 18.56
C ALA A 246 2.03 -27.72 18.55
N GLU A 247 1.39 -26.82 17.83
CA GLU A 247 -0.07 -26.78 17.68
C GLU A 247 -0.60 -28.06 17.00
N LEU A 248 0.07 -28.54 15.95
CA LEU A 248 -0.29 -29.78 15.29
C LEU A 248 -0.10 -31.01 16.19
N TYR A 249 0.98 -31.06 16.97
CA TYR A 249 1.17 -32.14 17.94
C TYR A 249 0.05 -32.22 18.97
N GLN A 250 -0.42 -31.09 19.46
CA GLN A 250 -1.58 -31.04 20.38
C GLN A 250 -2.86 -31.58 19.72
N ALA A 251 -2.98 -31.46 18.41
CA ALA A 251 -4.08 -32.00 17.61
C ALA A 251 -3.86 -33.45 17.12
N GLY A 252 -2.77 -34.12 17.54
CA GLY A 252 -2.43 -35.46 17.13
C GLY A 252 -1.85 -35.58 15.72
N ASP A 253 -1.29 -34.49 15.17
CA ASP A 253 -0.77 -34.39 13.81
C ASP A 253 0.70 -33.92 13.79
N ASN A 254 1.38 -34.00 12.61
CA ASN A 254 2.80 -33.71 12.50
C ASN A 254 3.18 -33.13 11.12
N LEU A 255 3.89 -32.00 11.12
CA LEU A 255 4.38 -31.37 9.88
C LEU A 255 5.32 -32.28 9.07
N LEU A 256 6.08 -33.11 9.73
CA LEU A 256 7.06 -34.01 9.06
C LEU A 256 6.41 -35.13 8.25
N THR A 257 5.16 -35.50 8.56
CA THR A 257 4.40 -36.53 7.83
C THR A 257 3.55 -35.95 6.70
N LYS A 258 3.47 -34.61 6.60
CA LYS A 258 2.68 -33.92 5.56
C LYS A 258 3.28 -34.10 4.17
N THR A 259 2.40 -34.19 3.19
CA THR A 259 2.68 -34.16 1.75
C THR A 259 2.52 -32.75 1.18
N ALA A 260 2.96 -32.52 -0.05
CA ALA A 260 2.79 -31.19 -0.68
C ALA A 260 1.31 -30.76 -0.78
N SER A 261 0.40 -31.71 -0.97
CA SER A 261 -1.04 -31.43 -1.04
C SER A 261 -1.66 -30.99 0.29
N ASP A 262 -1.04 -31.31 1.42
CA ASP A 262 -1.52 -30.89 2.74
C ASP A 262 -1.23 -29.41 3.02
N PHE A 263 -0.29 -28.82 2.27
CA PHE A 263 0.02 -27.40 2.32
C PHE A 263 -0.82 -26.55 1.35
N TYR A 264 -1.79 -27.15 0.66
CA TYR A 264 -2.68 -26.43 -0.24
C TYR A 264 -3.79 -25.68 0.53
N PRO A 265 -4.08 -24.41 0.18
CA PRO A 265 -3.38 -23.58 -0.79
C PRO A 265 -2.04 -23.06 -0.24
N GLN A 266 -1.01 -22.97 -1.12
CA GLN A 266 0.32 -22.51 -0.71
C GLN A 266 0.45 -20.99 -0.71
N VAL A 267 -0.48 -20.30 -1.37
CA VAL A 267 -0.50 -18.83 -1.52
C VAL A 267 -1.78 -18.29 -0.90
N HIS A 268 -1.62 -17.32 0.00
CA HIS A 268 -2.70 -16.81 0.83
C HIS A 268 -2.82 -15.28 0.71
N PRO A 269 -4.00 -14.71 1.00
CA PRO A 269 -4.12 -13.26 1.18
C PRO A 269 -3.14 -12.75 2.23
N VAL A 270 -2.67 -11.51 2.05
CA VAL A 270 -1.79 -10.86 3.03
C VAL A 270 -2.49 -10.79 4.38
N CYS A 271 -1.75 -11.15 5.44
CA CYS A 271 -2.22 -11.05 6.81
C CYS A 271 -1.28 -10.16 7.63
N ALA A 272 -1.85 -9.29 8.45
CA ALA A 272 -1.13 -8.46 9.40
C ALA A 272 -1.96 -8.28 10.67
N SER A 273 -1.32 -7.85 11.75
CA SER A 273 -2.00 -7.52 13.01
C SER A 273 -2.91 -6.29 12.84
N SER A 274 -2.53 -5.37 11.96
CA SER A 274 -3.32 -4.19 11.59
C SER A 274 -2.88 -3.69 10.22
N PHE A 275 -3.76 -2.94 9.53
CA PHE A 275 -3.46 -2.21 8.29
C PHE A 275 -3.81 -0.75 8.52
N CYS A 276 -2.90 0.19 8.18
CA CYS A 276 -3.15 1.61 8.41
C CYS A 276 -4.17 2.22 7.43
N GLN A 277 -4.31 1.65 6.23
CA GLN A 277 -5.15 2.21 5.16
C GLN A 277 -6.47 1.44 4.96
N ILE A 278 -6.69 0.36 5.71
CA ILE A 278 -7.86 -0.52 5.54
C ILE A 278 -8.73 -0.44 6.79
N PHE A 279 -9.95 0.10 6.63
CA PHE A 279 -10.91 0.31 7.73
C PHE A 279 -12.06 -0.68 7.69
N GLN A 280 -12.21 -1.42 6.58
CA GLN A 280 -13.25 -2.43 6.42
C GLN A 280 -12.85 -3.76 7.07
N ASP A 281 -13.84 -4.53 7.51
CA ASP A 281 -13.59 -5.89 7.99
C ASP A 281 -13.24 -6.82 6.82
N LEU A 282 -12.07 -7.43 6.88
CA LEU A 282 -11.59 -8.40 5.88
C LEU A 282 -11.96 -9.84 6.22
N THR A 283 -12.58 -10.10 7.37
CA THR A 283 -12.95 -11.45 7.80
C THR A 283 -13.77 -12.21 6.76
N PRO A 284 -14.81 -11.61 6.14
CA PRO A 284 -15.57 -12.30 5.10
C PRO A 284 -14.72 -12.75 3.91
N TYR A 285 -13.78 -11.91 3.48
CA TYR A 285 -12.86 -12.27 2.38
C TYR A 285 -11.97 -13.47 2.73
N TYR A 286 -11.36 -13.47 3.92
CA TYR A 286 -10.52 -14.59 4.35
C TYR A 286 -11.31 -15.89 4.47
N GLN A 287 -12.56 -15.81 4.98
CA GLN A 287 -13.45 -16.96 5.11
C GLN A 287 -13.82 -17.53 3.75
N GLN A 288 -14.24 -16.69 2.81
CA GLN A 288 -14.64 -17.07 1.46
C GLN A 288 -13.45 -17.66 0.68
N PHE A 289 -12.26 -17.06 0.80
CA PHE A 289 -11.02 -17.59 0.23
C PHE A 289 -10.74 -18.99 0.75
N SER A 290 -10.71 -19.17 2.07
CA SER A 290 -10.45 -20.47 2.71
C SER A 290 -11.48 -21.52 2.31
N ALA A 291 -12.78 -21.18 2.30
CA ALA A 291 -13.86 -22.07 1.90
C ALA A 291 -13.74 -22.52 0.44
N TYR A 292 -13.33 -21.61 -0.45
CA TYR A 292 -13.13 -21.93 -1.87
C TYR A 292 -12.04 -23.00 -2.06
N TYR A 293 -10.85 -22.77 -1.50
CA TYR A 293 -9.73 -23.71 -1.68
C TYR A 293 -9.90 -25.01 -0.88
N LYS A 294 -10.62 -24.99 0.25
CA LYS A 294 -11.00 -26.22 0.97
C LYS A 294 -11.81 -27.15 0.09
N LYS A 295 -12.70 -26.62 -0.75
CA LYS A 295 -13.57 -27.38 -1.67
C LYS A 295 -12.89 -27.73 -3.01
N ALA A 296 -11.71 -27.19 -3.29
CA ALA A 296 -11.02 -27.41 -4.55
C ALA A 296 -10.68 -28.90 -4.74
N LYS A 297 -11.13 -29.47 -5.86
CA LYS A 297 -10.87 -30.88 -6.20
C LYS A 297 -9.42 -31.10 -6.65
N ASN A 298 -8.87 -30.17 -7.44
CA ASN A 298 -7.49 -30.24 -7.90
C ASN A 298 -6.59 -29.39 -6.99
N LYS A 299 -5.78 -30.02 -6.19
CA LYS A 299 -4.82 -29.40 -5.27
C LYS A 299 -3.43 -29.17 -5.90
N ASN A 300 -3.27 -29.50 -7.18
CA ASN A 300 -2.01 -29.25 -7.91
C ASN A 300 -2.03 -27.93 -8.68
N LEU A 301 -3.12 -27.20 -8.62
CA LEU A 301 -3.31 -25.94 -9.33
C LEU A 301 -3.99 -24.92 -8.41
N GLN A 302 -3.34 -23.80 -8.19
CA GLN A 302 -3.91 -22.68 -7.46
C GLN A 302 -4.01 -21.43 -8.37
N VAL A 303 -5.24 -21.01 -8.67
CA VAL A 303 -5.51 -19.79 -9.44
C VAL A 303 -6.07 -18.74 -8.48
N LEU A 304 -5.39 -17.61 -8.36
CA LEU A 304 -5.80 -16.50 -7.50
C LEU A 304 -6.77 -15.58 -8.23
N TYR A 305 -7.85 -15.22 -7.56
CA TYR A 305 -8.92 -14.36 -8.06
C TYR A 305 -9.07 -13.12 -7.16
N PRO A 306 -9.71 -12.05 -7.66
CA PRO A 306 -10.07 -10.91 -6.84
C PRO A 306 -11.16 -11.27 -5.82
N PRO A 307 -11.28 -10.54 -4.70
CA PRO A 307 -12.25 -10.83 -3.63
C PRO A 307 -13.69 -10.96 -4.11
N ILE A 308 -14.11 -10.15 -5.06
CA ILE A 308 -15.46 -10.21 -5.65
C ILE A 308 -15.80 -11.57 -6.27
N PHE A 309 -14.80 -12.33 -6.72
CA PHE A 309 -15.02 -13.69 -7.23
C PHE A 309 -15.50 -14.61 -6.11
N TYR A 310 -14.81 -14.60 -4.98
CA TYR A 310 -15.17 -15.44 -3.83
C TYR A 310 -16.52 -15.00 -3.25
N ALA A 311 -16.76 -13.71 -3.15
CA ALA A 311 -18.03 -13.16 -2.69
C ALA A 311 -19.21 -13.59 -3.56
N LYS A 312 -19.06 -13.61 -4.89
CA LYS A 312 -20.12 -14.11 -5.80
C LYS A 312 -20.45 -15.59 -5.61
N ILE A 313 -19.43 -16.41 -5.28
CA ILE A 313 -19.62 -17.85 -5.06
C ILE A 313 -20.31 -18.12 -3.71
N PHE A 314 -19.96 -17.36 -2.67
CA PHE A 314 -20.40 -17.60 -1.30
C PHE A 314 -21.42 -16.57 -0.77
N GLY A 315 -21.52 -15.37 -1.39
CA GLY A 315 -22.42 -14.30 -0.93
C GLY A 315 -23.90 -14.71 -0.87
N SER A 316 -24.36 -15.50 -1.84
CA SER A 316 -25.73 -16.06 -1.84
C SER A 316 -25.97 -17.13 -0.75
N ILE A 317 -24.91 -17.65 -0.14
CA ILE A 317 -24.98 -18.65 0.93
C ILE A 317 -25.07 -17.94 2.29
N TYR A 318 -24.37 -16.84 2.47
CA TYR A 318 -24.37 -16.07 3.74
C TYR A 318 -25.66 -15.29 3.97
N ASP A 319 -26.34 -14.86 2.91
CA ASP A 319 -27.68 -14.23 3.02
C ASP A 319 -28.77 -15.24 3.43
N ARG A 320 -28.52 -16.56 3.35
CA ARG A 320 -29.46 -17.63 3.71
C ARG A 320 -29.17 -18.33 5.03
N ILE A 321 -27.99 -18.11 5.61
CA ILE A 321 -27.61 -18.75 6.88
C ILE A 321 -27.57 -17.67 7.96
N GLY A 322 -28.76 -17.31 8.43
CA GLY A 322 -28.89 -16.70 9.75
C GLY A 322 -28.26 -17.64 10.79
N GLU A 323 -27.39 -17.06 11.61
CA GLU A 323 -26.78 -17.58 12.84
C GLU A 323 -27.07 -19.06 13.18
N THR A 324 -26.22 -19.98 12.72
CA THR A 324 -26.21 -21.36 13.19
C THR A 324 -24.86 -21.70 13.83
N GLU A 325 -24.86 -22.62 14.79
CA GLU A 325 -23.71 -23.09 15.57
C GLU A 325 -22.50 -23.50 14.71
N GLU A 326 -22.72 -23.83 13.45
CA GLU A 326 -21.70 -24.19 12.46
C GLU A 326 -20.75 -23.02 12.16
N ILE A 327 -21.20 -21.77 12.24
CA ILE A 327 -20.36 -20.55 12.09
C ILE A 327 -19.44 -20.40 13.30
N LEU A 328 -19.89 -20.74 14.50
CA LEU A 328 -19.08 -20.72 15.72
C LEU A 328 -17.99 -21.78 15.69
N TRP A 329 -18.27 -22.94 15.11
CA TRP A 329 -17.30 -24.04 14.92
C TRP A 329 -16.25 -23.70 13.85
N GLN A 330 -16.68 -23.17 12.71
CA GLN A 330 -15.80 -22.71 11.64
C GLN A 330 -14.92 -21.53 12.09
N ASN A 331 -15.43 -20.64 12.95
CA ASN A 331 -14.64 -19.58 13.57
C ASN A 331 -13.58 -20.11 14.56
N LYS A 332 -13.86 -21.19 15.27
CA LYS A 332 -12.88 -21.90 16.12
C LYS A 332 -11.81 -22.61 15.29
N GLU A 333 -12.20 -23.32 14.24
CA GLU A 333 -11.28 -23.99 13.30
C GLU A 333 -10.44 -22.98 12.51
N MET A 334 -11.02 -21.80 12.17
CA MET A 334 -10.28 -20.71 11.52
C MET A 334 -9.35 -19.99 12.48
N LYS A 335 -9.71 -19.81 13.75
CA LYS A 335 -8.76 -19.32 14.76
C LYS A 335 -7.58 -20.27 14.90
N LEU A 336 -7.82 -21.57 14.90
CA LEU A 336 -6.76 -22.59 14.85
C LEU A 336 -5.94 -22.48 13.55
N LYS A 337 -6.58 -22.37 12.37
CA LYS A 337 -5.88 -22.23 11.07
C LYS A 337 -5.22 -20.87 10.87
N LYS A 338 -5.79 -19.77 11.38
CA LYS A 338 -5.09 -18.47 11.48
C LYS A 338 -3.81 -18.60 12.29
N ASN A 339 -3.85 -19.30 13.39
CA ASN A 339 -2.67 -19.59 14.19
C ASN A 339 -1.72 -20.56 13.47
N ILE A 340 -2.23 -21.54 12.72
CA ILE A 340 -1.47 -22.58 12.06
C ILE A 340 -0.77 -22.08 10.78
N LEU A 341 -1.40 -21.27 9.98
CA LEU A 341 -0.85 -20.78 8.70
C LEU A 341 -0.34 -19.35 8.76
N GLY A 342 -0.46 -18.69 9.93
CA GLY A 342 -0.08 -17.28 10.10
C GLY A 342 -1.00 -16.33 9.34
N ILE A 343 -2.27 -16.73 9.09
CA ILE A 343 -3.33 -15.93 8.46
C ILE A 343 -4.24 -15.36 9.54
#